data_a4282e2a0bdeaeffd2ef08a0b6066a3b
#
_entry.id   a4282e2a0bdeaeffd2ef08a0b6066a3b
#
_cell.length_a   1.000
_cell.length_b   1.000
_cell.length_c   1.000
_cell.angle_alpha   90.00
_cell.angle_beta   90.00
_cell.angle_gamma   90.00
#
_symmetry.space_group_name_H-M   'P 1'
#
loop_
_entity.id
_entity.type
_entity.pdbx_description
1 polymer ?
#
loop_
_entity_poly.entity_id
_entity_poly.type
_entity_poly.pdbx_seq_one_letter_code
_entity_poly.pdbx_strand_id
1 'polypeptide(L)'
;MAIGRAINAEVLREIHTVADQLDSHIRIDDERNADSYRTRVLQFNNELLREIQHTREDFIEILAVIDAYENYCHDHRQYKNNRAGCAIENIKRVYMERLQKHDFL
;
A
#
# COMPACT_ATOMS: atom_id res chain seq x y z
N MET A 1 -31.87 8.88 7.37
CA MET A 1 -32.35 9.01 6.00
C MET A 1 -32.67 7.65 5.40
N ALA A 2 -33.93 7.33 5.36
CA ALA A 2 -34.37 6.03 4.83
C ALA A 2 -34.07 5.88 3.33
N ILE A 3 -34.17 6.95 2.56
CA ILE A 3 -33.87 6.94 1.14
C ILE A 3 -32.42 6.64 0.87
N GLY A 4 -31.51 7.26 1.62
CA GLY A 4 -30.09 7.02 1.47
C GLY A 4 -29.70 5.58 1.80
N ARG A 5 -30.32 4.99 2.81
CA ARG A 5 -30.08 3.59 3.17
C ARG A 5 -30.57 2.63 2.09
N ALA A 6 -31.74 2.91 1.52
CA ALA A 6 -32.27 2.09 0.44
C ALA A 6 -31.37 2.12 -0.77
N ILE A 7 -30.87 3.30 -1.15
CA ILE A 7 -29.93 3.45 -2.27
C ILE A 7 -28.63 2.71 -1.97
N ASN A 8 -28.10 2.82 -0.76
CA ASN A 8 -26.87 2.14 -0.39
C ASN A 8 -27.03 0.61 -0.43
N ALA A 9 -28.19 0.09 -0.01
CA ALA A 9 -28.46 -1.34 -0.05
C ALA A 9 -28.51 -1.85 -1.49
N GLU A 10 -29.14 -1.10 -2.40
CA GLU A 10 -29.17 -1.47 -3.81
C GLU A 10 -27.80 -1.42 -4.45
N VAL A 11 -27.02 -0.38 -4.16
CA VAL A 11 -25.65 -0.25 -4.65
C VAL A 11 -24.80 -1.40 -4.15
N LEU A 12 -24.93 -1.78 -2.89
CA LEU A 12 -24.18 -2.91 -2.32
C LEU A 12 -24.55 -4.23 -3.02
N ARG A 13 -25.82 -4.46 -3.33
CA ARG A 13 -26.24 -5.65 -4.07
C ARG A 13 -25.63 -5.67 -5.47
N GLU A 14 -25.67 -4.56 -6.17
CA GLU A 14 -25.08 -4.44 -7.50
C GLU A 14 -23.57 -4.66 -7.46
N ILE A 15 -22.89 -4.10 -6.47
CA ILE A 15 -21.44 -4.29 -6.28
C ILE A 15 -21.13 -5.76 -6.06
N HIS A 16 -21.88 -6.47 -5.24
CA HIS A 16 -21.65 -7.90 -5.01
C HIS A 16 -21.81 -8.71 -6.29
N THR A 17 -22.85 -8.44 -7.07
CA THR A 17 -23.08 -9.14 -8.33
C THR A 17 -21.93 -8.89 -9.32
N VAL A 18 -21.50 -7.63 -9.43
CA VAL A 18 -20.41 -7.25 -10.32
C VAL A 18 -19.10 -7.86 -9.82
N ALA A 19 -18.85 -7.87 -8.52
CA ALA A 19 -17.65 -8.45 -7.95
C ALA A 19 -17.52 -9.94 -8.26
N ASP A 20 -18.61 -10.69 -8.20
CA ASP A 20 -18.61 -12.11 -8.54
C ASP A 20 -18.22 -12.34 -10.01
N GLN A 21 -18.71 -11.47 -10.91
CA GLN A 21 -18.42 -11.56 -12.33
C GLN A 21 -17.00 -11.12 -12.69
N LEU A 22 -16.41 -10.22 -11.90
CA LEU A 22 -15.11 -9.60 -12.17
C LEU A 22 -13.98 -10.12 -11.28
N ASP A 23 -14.19 -11.22 -10.57
CA ASP A 23 -13.23 -11.74 -9.60
C ASP A 23 -11.83 -11.93 -10.20
N SER A 24 -11.73 -12.49 -11.41
CA SER A 24 -10.44 -12.68 -12.07
C SER A 24 -9.77 -11.36 -12.46
N HIS A 25 -10.54 -10.34 -12.82
CA HIS A 25 -10.02 -9.00 -13.12
C HIS A 25 -9.49 -8.31 -11.86
N ILE A 26 -10.17 -8.49 -10.74
CA ILE A 26 -9.73 -7.95 -9.45
C ILE A 26 -8.37 -8.53 -9.06
N ARG A 27 -8.15 -9.81 -9.26
CA ARG A 27 -6.86 -10.45 -8.96
C ARG A 27 -5.71 -9.85 -9.76
N ILE A 28 -5.92 -9.62 -11.05
CA ILE A 28 -4.91 -9.02 -11.93
C ILE A 28 -4.60 -7.60 -11.49
N ASP A 29 -5.63 -6.82 -11.17
CA ASP A 29 -5.47 -5.45 -10.71
C ASP A 29 -4.74 -5.40 -9.37
N ASP A 30 -5.04 -6.32 -8.45
CA ASP A 30 -4.36 -6.41 -7.16
C ASP A 30 -2.87 -6.71 -7.32
N GLU A 31 -2.51 -7.61 -8.23
CA GLU A 31 -1.11 -7.91 -8.51
C GLU A 31 -0.39 -6.71 -9.10
N ARG A 32 -1.00 -6.00 -10.04
CA ARG A 32 -0.46 -4.76 -10.60
C ARG A 32 -0.28 -3.70 -9.52
N ASN A 33 -1.25 -3.60 -8.61
CA ASN A 33 -1.14 -2.68 -7.49
C ASN A 33 0.01 -3.06 -6.57
N ALA A 34 0.19 -4.33 -6.30
CA ALA A 34 1.31 -4.81 -5.50
C ALA A 34 2.65 -4.49 -6.16
N ASP A 35 2.78 -4.68 -7.46
CA ASP A 35 3.97 -4.32 -8.22
C ASP A 35 4.23 -2.81 -8.13
N SER A 36 3.19 -2.00 -8.23
CA SER A 36 3.27 -0.55 -8.09
C SER A 36 3.72 -0.15 -6.69
N TYR A 37 3.16 -0.78 -5.66
CA TYR A 37 3.56 -0.53 -4.28
C TYR A 37 5.04 -0.86 -4.07
N ARG A 38 5.48 -2.00 -4.59
CA ARG A 38 6.87 -2.41 -4.52
C ARG A 38 7.79 -1.38 -5.17
N THR A 39 7.43 -0.92 -6.34
CA THR A 39 8.20 0.10 -7.07
C THR A 39 8.32 1.38 -6.24
N ARG A 40 7.23 1.83 -5.63
CA ARG A 40 7.24 3.02 -4.77
C ARG A 40 8.11 2.82 -3.54
N VAL A 41 8.04 1.67 -2.91
CA VAL A 41 8.86 1.33 -1.74
C VAL A 41 10.35 1.37 -2.10
N LEU A 42 10.73 0.73 -3.20
CA LEU A 42 12.13 0.69 -3.63
C LEU A 42 12.63 2.08 -4.01
N GLN A 43 11.80 2.88 -4.67
CA GLN A 43 12.14 4.25 -5.03
C GLN A 43 12.34 5.12 -3.79
N PHE A 44 11.43 5.03 -2.82
CA PHE A 44 11.54 5.79 -1.58
C PHE A 44 12.81 5.43 -0.83
N ASN A 45 13.10 4.13 -0.71
CA ASN A 45 14.33 3.67 -0.08
C ASN A 45 15.58 4.18 -0.81
N ASN A 46 15.55 4.17 -2.13
CA ASN A 46 16.66 4.69 -2.93
C ASN A 46 16.87 6.18 -2.68
N GLU A 47 15.80 6.94 -2.54
CA GLU A 47 15.86 8.36 -2.18
C GLU A 47 16.48 8.56 -0.80
N LEU A 48 16.12 7.73 0.18
CA LEU A 48 16.74 7.77 1.50
C LEU A 48 18.23 7.48 1.44
N LEU A 49 18.64 6.52 0.64
CA LEU A 49 20.05 6.18 0.45
C LEU A 49 20.84 7.31 -0.21
N ARG A 50 20.17 8.14 -1.00
CA ARG A 50 20.76 9.34 -1.61
C ARG A 50 20.67 10.56 -0.71
N GLU A 51 20.24 10.39 0.52
CA GLU A 51 20.10 11.47 1.50
C GLU A 51 19.06 12.53 1.10
N ILE A 52 18.09 12.16 0.29
CA ILE A 52 16.96 13.02 -0.01
C ILE A 52 16.06 13.08 1.21
N GLN A 53 15.75 14.30 1.65
CA GLN A 53 14.91 14.48 2.82
C GLN A 53 13.44 14.41 2.47
N HIS A 54 12.66 13.83 3.38
CA HIS A 54 11.22 13.67 3.23
C HIS A 54 10.48 14.25 4.41
N THR A 55 9.26 14.71 4.16
CA THR A 55 8.37 15.18 5.21
C THR A 55 7.82 14.01 6.01
N ARG A 56 7.26 14.30 7.18
CA ARG A 56 6.57 13.29 7.97
C ARG A 56 5.41 12.69 7.18
N GLU A 57 4.68 13.51 6.43
CA GLU A 57 3.57 13.06 5.59
C GLU A 57 4.03 12.09 4.52
N ASP A 58 5.19 12.33 3.92
CA ASP A 58 5.77 11.40 2.95
C ASP A 58 6.02 10.03 3.58
N PHE A 59 6.56 10.01 4.79
CA PHE A 59 6.78 8.77 5.52
C PHE A 59 5.46 8.07 5.87
N ILE A 60 4.46 8.80 6.33
CA ILE A 60 3.15 8.24 6.66
C ILE A 60 2.54 7.58 5.40
N GLU A 61 2.63 8.26 4.28
CA GLU A 61 2.12 7.72 3.02
C GLU A 61 2.86 6.45 2.60
N ILE A 62 4.18 6.44 2.63
CA ILE A 62 4.93 5.24 2.24
C ILE A 62 4.70 4.08 3.21
N LEU A 63 4.51 4.36 4.50
CA LEU A 63 4.19 3.31 5.46
C LEU A 63 2.83 2.67 5.16
N ALA A 64 1.86 3.45 4.71
CA ALA A 64 0.57 2.92 4.27
C ALA A 64 0.73 2.04 3.02
N VAL A 65 1.57 2.45 2.09
CA VAL A 65 1.90 1.65 0.90
C VAL A 65 2.57 0.34 1.31
N ILE A 66 3.50 0.39 2.27
CA ILE A 66 4.18 -0.80 2.79
C ILE A 66 3.16 -1.77 3.39
N ASP A 67 2.22 -1.26 4.19
CA ASP A 67 1.19 -2.11 4.79
C ASP A 67 0.35 -2.81 3.72
N ALA A 68 -0.06 -2.09 2.69
CA ALA A 68 -0.83 -2.67 1.59
C ALA A 68 -0.01 -3.75 0.85
N TYR A 69 1.26 -3.48 0.60
CA TYR A 69 2.17 -4.41 -0.05
C TYR A 69 2.39 -5.67 0.79
N GLU A 70 2.67 -5.51 2.08
CA GLU A 70 2.90 -6.63 2.98
C GLU A 70 1.65 -7.49 3.14
N ASN A 71 0.48 -6.87 3.23
CA ASN A 71 -0.79 -7.60 3.30
C ASN A 71 -1.01 -8.43 2.03
N TYR A 72 -0.73 -7.86 0.87
CA TYR A 72 -0.84 -8.60 -0.38
C TYR A 72 0.11 -9.79 -0.40
N CYS A 73 1.38 -9.58 -0.03
CA CYS A 73 2.38 -10.65 0.00
C CYS A 73 2.00 -11.76 1.00
N HIS A 74 1.42 -11.39 2.13
CA HIS A 74 0.96 -12.34 3.14
C HIS A 74 -0.16 -13.23 2.60
N ASP A 75 -1.11 -12.62 1.87
CA ASP A 75 -2.26 -13.33 1.32
C ASP A 75 -1.94 -14.09 0.03
N HIS A 76 -0.84 -13.74 -0.62
CA HIS A 76 -0.45 -14.31 -1.93
C HIS A 76 1.00 -14.78 -1.90
N ARG A 77 1.25 -15.89 -1.22
CA ARG A 77 2.62 -16.42 -1.01
C ARG A 77 3.34 -16.77 -2.30
N GLN A 78 2.60 -16.99 -3.38
CA GLN A 78 3.19 -17.31 -4.69
C GLN A 78 3.56 -16.07 -5.50
N TYR A 79 3.29 -14.89 -4.97
CA TYR A 79 3.64 -13.64 -5.63
C TYR A 79 5.17 -13.54 -5.79
N LYS A 80 5.61 -13.34 -7.03
CA LYS A 80 7.04 -13.41 -7.38
C LYS A 80 7.86 -12.22 -6.87
N ASN A 81 7.22 -11.06 -6.73
CA ASN A 81 7.91 -9.82 -6.36
C ASN A 81 7.76 -9.50 -4.86
N ASN A 82 7.82 -10.52 -4.01
CA ASN A 82 7.69 -10.36 -2.57
C ASN A 82 9.02 -10.06 -1.85
N ARG A 83 10.00 -9.50 -2.58
CA ARG A 83 11.35 -9.28 -2.07
C ARG A 83 11.67 -7.79 -1.94
N ALA A 84 11.12 -7.17 -0.93
CA ALA A 84 11.43 -5.79 -0.60
C ALA A 84 11.69 -5.60 0.89
N GLY A 85 11.96 -6.70 1.62
CA GLY A 85 12.10 -6.66 3.08
C GLY A 85 13.19 -5.72 3.56
N CYS A 86 14.36 -5.73 2.93
CA CYS A 86 15.47 -4.85 3.32
C CYS A 86 15.12 -3.38 3.13
N ALA A 87 14.47 -3.04 2.01
CA ALA A 87 14.03 -1.67 1.75
C ALA A 87 13.00 -1.23 2.78
N ILE A 88 12.04 -2.09 3.09
CA ILE A 88 10.99 -1.81 4.08
C ILE A 88 11.61 -1.60 5.46
N GLU A 89 12.52 -2.45 5.88
CA GLU A 89 13.20 -2.31 7.17
C GLU A 89 13.98 -1.01 7.26
N ASN A 90 14.68 -0.63 6.19
CA ASN A 90 15.42 0.62 6.16
C ASN A 90 14.49 1.83 6.26
N ILE A 91 13.39 1.83 5.55
CA ILE A 91 12.40 2.92 5.62
C ILE A 91 11.86 3.05 7.04
N LYS A 92 11.47 1.94 7.66
CA LYS A 92 10.94 1.94 9.04
C LYS A 92 11.99 2.43 10.05
N ARG A 93 13.23 2.00 9.88
CA ARG A 93 14.33 2.42 10.73
C ARG A 93 14.57 3.93 10.64
N VAL A 94 14.66 4.45 9.42
CA VAL A 94 14.88 5.88 9.21
C VAL A 94 13.71 6.69 9.77
N TYR A 95 12.47 6.21 9.57
CA TYR A 95 11.29 6.87 10.15
C TYR A 95 11.41 6.99 11.65
N MET A 96 11.78 5.91 12.34
CA MET A 96 11.92 5.92 13.79
C MET A 96 13.05 6.86 14.25
N GLU A 97 14.16 6.90 13.52
CA GLU A 97 15.25 7.83 13.82
C GLU A 97 14.78 9.29 13.71
N ARG A 98 14.08 9.61 12.60
CA ARG A 98 13.57 10.97 12.40
C ARG A 98 12.54 11.35 13.44
N LEU A 99 11.70 10.41 13.83
CA LEU A 99 10.68 10.63 14.84
C LEU A 99 11.31 10.95 16.20
N GLN A 100 12.36 10.20 16.60
CA GLN A 100 13.07 10.41 17.85
C GLN A 100 13.81 11.73 17.87
N LYS A 101 14.42 12.13 16.75
CA LYS A 101 15.21 13.34 16.63
C LYS A 101 14.39 14.57 16.26
N HIS A 102 13.12 14.40 15.91
CA HIS A 102 12.24 15.48 15.43
C HIS A 102 12.84 16.24 14.25
N ASP A 103 13.49 15.53 13.33
CA ASP A 103 14.19 16.16 12.21
C ASP A 103 13.64 15.78 10.84
N PHE A 104 12.32 15.60 10.73
CA PHE A 104 11.66 15.54 9.43
C PHE A 104 11.79 16.88 8.71
N LEU A 105 11.72 16.81 7.38
CA LEU A 105 11.79 18.00 6.55
C LEU A 105 10.69 19.04 6.84
#